data_bb9b0734fb33c6f3758418f84cc5eecd
#
_entry.id   bb9b0734fb33c6f3758418f84cc5eecd
#
_cell.length_a   1.000
_cell.length_b   1.000
_cell.length_c   1.000
_cell.angle_alpha   90.00
_cell.angle_beta   90.00
_cell.angle_gamma   90.00
#
_symmetry.space_group_name_H-M   'P 1'
#
loop_
_entity.id
_entity.type
_entity.pdbx_description
1 polymer ?
#
loop_
_entity_poly.entity_id
_entity_poly.type
_entity_poly.pdbx_seq_one_letter_code
_entity_poly.pdbx_strand_id
1 'polypeptide(L)'
;MNGLYEMLSGFWRDDLKASRALVAEHGDRAPILMSVLFQKAIQKPRAERNAMAIFSQVYADAAALGEDAIGTDFSFVRFTHSKRLRMFTDVVDRATHGLFGKQLFDPVSMQQVFHTLAFRRAGAKTFQVAPGLGRELLDTDVRGLSTTDLHAPYEAFRIWVPPELGLRVWVAGTGWHPLAEVYAVRDGGSTRSGWRFLFHGLSKNNLAFDNAITFHGLYDEEDKPLEELAAEQQRLMAQHAEGYANDPEQTAVTNLRWAINVILYLTCTNVEREHRYLDPRAAKLVAKTNAASGKTRGKMKAKLRLLDRRQVIYLGGSVASRRS
;
A
#
# COMPACT_ATOMS: atom_id res chain seq x y z
N MET A 1 -1.25 2.19 -14.86
CA MET A 1 -1.44 1.07 -13.92
C MET A 1 -2.21 1.58 -12.70
N ASN A 2 -3.33 0.95 -12.34
CA ASN A 2 -4.02 1.26 -11.10
C ASN A 2 -3.45 0.32 -10.03
N GLY A 3 -2.63 0.85 -9.14
CA GLY A 3 -2.11 0.12 -8.01
C GLY A 3 -3.17 -0.11 -6.91
N LEU A 4 -2.83 -0.88 -5.89
CA LEU A 4 -3.72 -1.18 -4.76
C LEU A 4 -4.29 0.09 -4.13
N TYR A 5 -3.45 1.11 -3.90
CA TYR A 5 -3.89 2.38 -3.33
C TYR A 5 -4.90 3.12 -4.23
N GLU A 6 -4.66 3.20 -5.53
CA GLU A 6 -5.55 3.86 -6.48
C GLU A 6 -6.90 3.16 -6.55
N MET A 7 -6.89 1.84 -6.53
CA MET A 7 -8.09 1.01 -6.51
C MET A 7 -8.89 1.27 -5.22
N LEU A 8 -8.30 1.11 -4.06
CA LEU A 8 -8.97 1.37 -2.78
C LEU A 8 -9.42 2.83 -2.66
N SER A 9 -8.59 3.81 -3.08
CA SER A 9 -8.93 5.22 -3.04
C SER A 9 -10.05 5.58 -4.03
N GLY A 10 -10.22 4.85 -5.11
CA GLY A 10 -11.35 4.98 -6.03
C GLY A 10 -12.68 4.62 -5.36
N PHE A 11 -12.67 3.60 -4.50
CA PHE A 11 -13.84 3.17 -3.76
C PHE A 11 -14.27 4.15 -2.66
N TRP A 12 -13.35 4.84 -2.00
CA TRP A 12 -13.68 5.66 -0.82
C TRP A 12 -13.55 7.17 -1.01
N ARG A 13 -13.21 7.66 -2.23
CA ARG A 13 -12.85 9.07 -2.44
C ARG A 13 -13.90 10.07 -1.97
N ASP A 14 -15.18 9.83 -2.31
CA ASP A 14 -16.27 10.74 -2.01
C ASP A 14 -16.87 10.46 -0.62
N ASP A 15 -16.91 9.20 -0.21
CA ASP A 15 -17.52 8.77 1.05
C ASP A 15 -16.59 8.96 2.27
N LEU A 16 -15.28 8.89 2.07
CA LEU A 16 -14.30 9.03 3.15
C LEU A 16 -14.37 10.41 3.83
N LYS A 17 -14.65 11.47 3.08
CA LYS A 17 -14.81 12.81 3.66
C LYS A 17 -16.02 12.86 4.59
N ALA A 18 -17.13 12.29 4.19
CA ALA A 18 -18.35 12.19 5.00
C ALA A 18 -18.12 11.32 6.24
N SER A 19 -17.48 10.17 6.08
CA SER A 19 -17.14 9.27 7.19
C SER A 19 -16.20 9.93 8.20
N ARG A 20 -15.19 10.66 7.74
CA ARG A 20 -14.29 11.43 8.61
C ARG A 20 -15.02 12.54 9.38
N ALA A 21 -15.93 13.26 8.74
CA ALA A 21 -16.73 14.29 9.40
C ALA A 21 -17.57 13.65 10.52
N LEU A 22 -18.17 12.49 10.27
CA LEU A 22 -18.94 11.73 11.26
C LEU A 22 -18.08 11.28 12.45
N VAL A 23 -16.84 10.79 12.18
CA VAL A 23 -15.89 10.43 13.25
C VAL A 23 -15.48 11.65 14.06
N ALA A 24 -15.19 12.78 13.40
CA ALA A 24 -14.79 14.02 14.07
C ALA A 24 -15.91 14.59 14.95
N GLU A 25 -17.17 14.51 14.49
CA GLU A 25 -18.31 15.06 15.19
C GLU A 25 -18.76 14.17 16.37
N HIS A 26 -18.75 12.85 16.18
CA HIS A 26 -19.38 11.92 17.13
C HIS A 26 -18.41 11.03 17.91
N GLY A 27 -17.11 11.05 17.57
CA GLY A 27 -16.08 10.32 18.30
C GLY A 27 -16.42 8.83 18.49
N ASP A 28 -16.55 8.41 19.75
CA ASP A 28 -16.83 6.99 20.09
C ASP A 28 -18.24 6.51 19.70
N ARG A 29 -19.16 7.40 19.36
CA ARG A 29 -20.48 7.05 18.83
C ARG A 29 -20.49 6.85 17.32
N ALA A 30 -19.47 7.29 16.62
CA ALA A 30 -19.39 7.18 15.17
C ALA A 30 -19.54 5.74 14.65
N PRO A 31 -18.93 4.68 15.24
CA PRO A 31 -19.13 3.31 14.78
C PRO A 31 -20.59 2.86 14.80
N ILE A 32 -21.35 3.25 15.81
CA ILE A 32 -22.76 2.91 15.95
C ILE A 32 -23.57 3.61 14.84
N LEU A 33 -23.31 4.91 14.60
CA LEU A 33 -24.00 5.68 13.57
C LEU A 33 -23.69 5.18 12.18
N MET A 34 -22.42 4.90 11.87
CA MET A 34 -21.99 4.30 10.61
C MET A 34 -22.69 2.96 10.36
N SER A 35 -22.79 2.11 11.39
CA SER A 35 -23.45 0.81 11.28
C SER A 35 -24.94 0.94 10.97
N VAL A 36 -25.62 1.90 11.59
CA VAL A 36 -27.06 2.17 11.32
C VAL A 36 -27.23 2.66 9.88
N LEU A 37 -26.37 3.54 9.41
CA LEU A 37 -26.39 4.03 8.02
C LEU A 37 -26.15 2.89 7.03
N PHE A 38 -25.19 2.02 7.33
CA PHE A 38 -24.87 0.84 6.54
C PHE A 38 -26.05 -0.15 6.49
N GLN A 39 -26.67 -0.48 7.64
CA GLN A 39 -27.85 -1.35 7.69
C GLN A 39 -29.01 -0.78 6.85
N LYS A 40 -29.26 0.52 6.91
CA LYS A 40 -30.28 1.17 6.07
C LYS A 40 -29.94 1.08 4.58
N ALA A 41 -28.65 1.16 4.21
CA ALA A 41 -28.22 1.02 2.83
C ALA A 41 -28.42 -0.40 2.28
N ILE A 42 -28.14 -1.43 3.09
CA ILE A 42 -28.33 -2.84 2.71
C ILE A 42 -29.83 -3.20 2.52
N GLN A 43 -30.70 -2.64 3.32
CA GLN A 43 -32.16 -2.93 3.26
C GLN A 43 -32.87 -2.34 2.04
N LYS A 44 -32.19 -1.53 1.20
CA LYS A 44 -32.81 -0.99 0.00
C LYS A 44 -32.98 -2.08 -1.07
N PRO A 45 -34.15 -2.15 -1.77
CA PRO A 45 -34.44 -3.19 -2.78
C PRO A 45 -33.46 -3.26 -3.95
N ARG A 46 -32.58 -2.27 -4.11
CA ARG A 46 -31.51 -2.21 -5.12
C ARG A 46 -30.13 -2.57 -4.57
N ALA A 47 -30.03 -3.11 -3.35
CA ALA A 47 -28.76 -3.41 -2.69
C ALA A 47 -27.88 -4.35 -3.52
N GLU A 48 -28.46 -5.37 -4.19
CA GLU A 48 -27.69 -6.28 -5.06
C GLU A 48 -27.06 -5.57 -6.27
N ARG A 49 -27.77 -4.60 -6.87
CA ARG A 49 -27.21 -3.79 -7.96
C ARG A 49 -26.19 -2.75 -7.48
N ASN A 50 -26.21 -2.43 -6.20
CA ASN A 50 -25.32 -1.44 -5.58
C ASN A 50 -24.30 -2.08 -4.63
N ALA A 51 -24.05 -3.40 -4.71
CA ALA A 51 -23.10 -4.10 -3.85
C ALA A 51 -21.72 -3.42 -3.80
N MET A 52 -21.24 -2.93 -4.95
CA MET A 52 -19.97 -2.19 -5.03
C MET A 52 -20.03 -0.85 -4.28
N ALA A 53 -21.14 -0.13 -4.32
CA ALA A 53 -21.30 1.13 -3.58
C ALA A 53 -21.35 0.89 -2.07
N ILE A 54 -22.03 -0.18 -1.64
CA ILE A 54 -22.09 -0.59 -0.23
C ILE A 54 -20.68 -0.99 0.24
N PHE A 55 -19.95 -1.72 -0.58
CA PHE A 55 -18.60 -2.14 -0.31
C PHE A 55 -17.65 -0.93 -0.17
N SER A 56 -17.77 0.03 -1.08
CA SER A 56 -17.04 1.31 -1.03
C SER A 56 -17.28 2.06 0.27
N GLN A 57 -18.54 2.12 0.71
CA GLN A 57 -18.90 2.80 1.95
C GLN A 57 -18.28 2.12 3.16
N VAL A 58 -18.36 0.78 3.24
CA VAL A 58 -17.77 0.02 4.34
C VAL A 58 -16.26 0.23 4.41
N TYR A 59 -15.57 0.24 3.27
CA TYR A 59 -14.14 0.53 3.23
C TYR A 59 -13.82 1.98 3.64
N ALA A 60 -14.63 2.94 3.21
CA ALA A 60 -14.47 4.33 3.60
C ALA A 60 -14.64 4.51 5.12
N ASP A 61 -15.64 3.86 5.70
CA ASP A 61 -15.92 3.90 7.13
C ASP A 61 -14.81 3.21 7.93
N ALA A 62 -14.35 2.04 7.49
CA ALA A 62 -13.21 1.34 8.09
C ALA A 62 -11.93 2.17 7.99
N ALA A 63 -11.69 2.82 6.85
CA ALA A 63 -10.55 3.69 6.66
C ALA A 63 -10.59 4.92 7.58
N ALA A 64 -11.77 5.55 7.74
CA ALA A 64 -11.95 6.69 8.63
C ALA A 64 -11.68 6.33 10.09
N LEU A 65 -12.17 5.18 10.55
CA LEU A 65 -11.90 4.66 11.90
C LEU A 65 -10.46 4.18 12.07
N GLY A 66 -9.89 3.60 11.02
CA GLY A 66 -8.52 3.07 11.01
C GLY A 66 -7.45 4.15 11.03
N GLU A 67 -7.71 5.33 10.48
CA GLU A 67 -6.73 6.44 10.47
C GLU A 67 -6.32 6.88 11.87
N ASP A 68 -7.28 6.98 12.78
CA ASP A 68 -6.97 7.32 14.17
C ASP A 68 -6.30 6.15 14.91
N ALA A 69 -6.63 4.91 14.48
CA ALA A 69 -6.12 3.70 15.11
C ALA A 69 -4.66 3.38 14.74
N ILE A 70 -4.20 3.81 13.56
CA ILE A 70 -2.81 3.61 13.14
C ILE A 70 -1.83 4.35 14.07
N GLY A 71 -2.24 5.50 14.63
CA GLY A 71 -1.37 6.34 15.44
C GLY A 71 -0.34 7.11 14.61
N THR A 72 0.55 7.86 15.27
CA THR A 72 1.64 8.62 14.63
C THR A 72 2.83 7.74 14.28
N ASP A 73 2.96 6.61 14.94
CA ASP A 73 4.01 5.61 14.82
C ASP A 73 3.66 4.46 13.87
N PHE A 74 2.56 4.56 13.13
CA PHE A 74 2.06 3.54 12.20
C PHE A 74 1.96 2.13 12.80
N SER A 75 1.57 2.00 14.07
CA SER A 75 1.52 0.72 14.75
C SER A 75 0.42 -0.20 14.22
N PHE A 76 0.80 -1.34 13.64
CA PHE A 76 -0.14 -2.37 13.19
C PHE A 76 -0.87 -3.03 14.36
N VAL A 77 -0.20 -3.21 15.49
CA VAL A 77 -0.82 -3.77 16.71
C VAL A 77 -1.94 -2.86 17.21
N ARG A 78 -1.71 -1.54 17.31
CA ARG A 78 -2.76 -0.57 17.66
C ARG A 78 -3.92 -0.60 16.67
N PHE A 79 -3.61 -0.66 15.38
CA PHE A 79 -4.61 -0.72 14.32
C PHE A 79 -5.52 -1.96 14.50
N THR A 80 -4.96 -3.15 14.61
CA THR A 80 -5.73 -4.40 14.77
C THR A 80 -6.46 -4.50 16.11
N HIS A 81 -5.97 -3.82 17.16
CA HIS A 81 -6.58 -3.80 18.49
C HIS A 81 -7.52 -2.60 18.70
N SER A 82 -7.76 -1.78 17.68
CA SER A 82 -8.70 -0.65 17.80
C SER A 82 -10.10 -1.11 18.19
N LYS A 83 -10.56 -0.67 19.35
CA LYS A 83 -11.91 -0.96 19.84
C LYS A 83 -12.98 -0.47 18.87
N ARG A 84 -12.79 0.74 18.30
CA ARG A 84 -13.72 1.34 17.34
C ARG A 84 -13.83 0.50 16.07
N LEU A 85 -12.70 0.08 15.53
CA LEU A 85 -12.65 -0.74 14.31
C LEU A 85 -13.30 -2.10 14.54
N ARG A 86 -13.04 -2.75 15.68
CA ARG A 86 -13.67 -4.03 16.06
C ARG A 86 -15.18 -3.90 16.21
N MET A 87 -15.66 -2.86 16.92
CA MET A 87 -17.10 -2.62 17.06
C MET A 87 -17.78 -2.44 15.71
N PHE A 88 -17.15 -1.71 14.80
CA PHE A 88 -17.66 -1.53 13.45
C PHE A 88 -17.68 -2.86 12.69
N THR A 89 -16.60 -3.65 12.77
CA THR A 89 -16.51 -5.00 12.19
C THR A 89 -17.62 -5.91 12.65
N ASP A 90 -17.85 -5.99 13.96
CA ASP A 90 -18.89 -6.84 14.56
C ASP A 90 -20.29 -6.46 14.05
N VAL A 91 -20.51 -5.18 13.81
CA VAL A 91 -21.79 -4.72 13.26
C VAL A 91 -21.94 -5.04 11.80
N VAL A 92 -20.88 -4.83 10.99
CA VAL A 92 -20.87 -5.20 9.58
C VAL A 92 -21.04 -6.70 9.42
N ASP A 93 -20.35 -7.50 10.22
CA ASP A 93 -20.45 -8.97 10.20
C ASP A 93 -21.88 -9.43 10.47
N ARG A 94 -22.49 -8.92 11.54
CA ARG A 94 -23.89 -9.24 11.88
C ARG A 94 -24.88 -8.78 10.80
N ALA A 95 -24.71 -7.57 10.26
CA ALA A 95 -25.60 -7.02 9.24
C ALA A 95 -25.53 -7.78 7.92
N THR A 96 -24.40 -8.40 7.62
CA THR A 96 -24.13 -9.12 6.37
C THR A 96 -24.16 -10.64 6.53
N HIS A 97 -24.61 -11.16 7.69
CA HIS A 97 -24.61 -12.60 7.99
C HIS A 97 -23.23 -13.26 7.75
N GLY A 98 -22.15 -12.57 8.11
CA GLY A 98 -20.78 -13.06 7.99
C GLY A 98 -20.14 -12.91 6.61
N LEU A 99 -20.90 -12.42 5.61
CA LEU A 99 -20.38 -12.30 4.24
C LEU A 99 -19.28 -11.24 4.09
N PHE A 100 -19.46 -10.09 4.74
CA PHE A 100 -18.51 -8.98 4.60
C PHE A 100 -17.58 -8.83 5.80
N GLY A 101 -18.02 -9.11 7.02
CA GLY A 101 -17.21 -8.94 8.21
C GLY A 101 -15.96 -9.82 8.18
N LYS A 102 -16.11 -11.10 7.87
CA LYS A 102 -14.98 -12.04 7.78
C LYS A 102 -14.05 -11.74 6.61
N GLN A 103 -14.57 -11.28 5.48
CA GLN A 103 -13.73 -10.97 4.30
C GLN A 103 -12.99 -9.64 4.42
N LEU A 104 -13.63 -8.61 4.99
CA LEU A 104 -13.02 -7.28 5.15
C LEU A 104 -11.97 -7.22 6.25
N PHE A 105 -12.12 -8.07 7.26
CA PHE A 105 -11.31 -8.06 8.47
C PHE A 105 -10.52 -9.35 8.69
N ASP A 106 -10.39 -10.16 7.64
CA ASP A 106 -9.38 -11.20 7.65
C ASP A 106 -7.97 -10.55 7.73
N PRO A 107 -6.96 -11.29 8.22
CA PRO A 107 -5.62 -10.74 8.39
C PRO A 107 -5.03 -10.11 7.12
N VAL A 108 -5.40 -10.61 5.94
CA VAL A 108 -4.92 -10.12 4.64
C VAL A 108 -5.51 -8.74 4.32
N SER A 109 -6.83 -8.61 4.44
CA SER A 109 -7.53 -7.33 4.22
C SER A 109 -7.09 -6.26 5.21
N MET A 110 -6.88 -6.63 6.48
CA MET A 110 -6.38 -5.72 7.51
C MET A 110 -4.98 -5.20 7.17
N GLN A 111 -4.10 -6.05 6.66
CA GLN A 111 -2.77 -5.62 6.19
C GLN A 111 -2.88 -4.66 5.01
N GLN A 112 -3.76 -4.92 4.05
CA GLN A 112 -3.97 -4.02 2.91
C GLN A 112 -4.42 -2.63 3.36
N VAL A 113 -5.44 -2.59 4.23
CA VAL A 113 -5.97 -1.34 4.78
C VAL A 113 -4.88 -0.59 5.56
N PHE A 114 -4.15 -1.28 6.43
CA PHE A 114 -3.07 -0.70 7.21
C PHE A 114 -2.00 -0.06 6.32
N HIS A 115 -1.43 -0.80 5.37
CA HIS A 115 -0.35 -0.31 4.51
C HIS A 115 -0.80 0.87 3.64
N THR A 116 -2.00 0.82 3.09
CA THR A 116 -2.51 1.91 2.24
C THR A 116 -2.85 3.17 3.04
N LEU A 117 -3.33 3.03 4.27
CA LEU A 117 -3.56 4.17 5.17
C LEU A 117 -2.24 4.78 5.66
N ALA A 118 -1.27 3.95 6.08
CA ALA A 118 0.05 4.41 6.48
C ALA A 118 0.75 5.16 5.33
N PHE A 119 0.73 4.58 4.13
CA PHE A 119 1.24 5.22 2.91
C PHE A 119 0.61 6.59 2.67
N ARG A 120 -0.72 6.70 2.80
CA ARG A 120 -1.44 7.96 2.64
C ARG A 120 -1.05 8.98 3.69
N ARG A 121 -0.98 8.59 4.96
CA ARG A 121 -0.59 9.48 6.08
C ARG A 121 0.84 9.98 5.96
N ALA A 122 1.76 9.16 5.47
CA ALA A 122 3.14 9.55 5.19
C ALA A 122 3.31 10.43 3.93
N GLY A 123 2.21 10.90 3.33
CA GLY A 123 2.22 11.80 2.17
C GLY A 123 2.30 11.10 0.82
N ALA A 124 1.95 9.81 0.76
CA ALA A 124 1.78 9.01 -0.46
C ALA A 124 3.01 9.04 -1.40
N LYS A 125 4.22 8.90 -0.83
CA LYS A 125 5.46 8.90 -1.60
C LYS A 125 5.60 7.62 -2.40
N THR A 126 5.71 7.74 -3.71
CA THR A 126 5.89 6.60 -4.63
C THR A 126 7.23 6.72 -5.32
N PHE A 127 7.99 5.64 -5.27
CA PHE A 127 9.25 5.50 -6.00
C PHE A 127 9.05 4.59 -7.20
N GLN A 128 9.60 4.98 -8.34
CA GLN A 128 9.69 4.17 -9.54
C GLN A 128 11.16 3.86 -9.79
N VAL A 129 11.54 2.60 -9.70
CA VAL A 129 12.91 2.15 -9.92
C VAL A 129 13.15 1.96 -11.42
N ALA A 130 14.26 2.49 -11.95
CA ALA A 130 14.68 2.22 -13.32
C ALA A 130 15.04 0.74 -13.49
N PRO A 131 14.71 0.08 -14.63
CA PRO A 131 15.00 -1.34 -14.82
C PRO A 131 16.48 -1.71 -14.64
N GLY A 132 17.40 -0.84 -15.10
CA GLY A 132 18.85 -1.03 -14.91
C GLY A 132 19.26 -1.06 -13.45
N LEU A 133 18.86 -0.03 -12.69
CA LEU A 133 19.09 0.02 -11.25
C LEU A 133 18.41 -1.17 -10.55
N GLY A 134 17.18 -1.51 -10.94
CA GLY A 134 16.47 -2.65 -10.35
C GLY A 134 17.22 -3.96 -10.44
N ARG A 135 17.91 -4.23 -11.56
CA ARG A 135 18.78 -5.41 -11.73
C ARG A 135 20.00 -5.34 -10.84
N GLU A 136 20.68 -4.19 -10.78
CA GLU A 136 21.83 -4.00 -9.88
C GLU A 136 21.45 -4.24 -8.42
N LEU A 137 20.25 -3.77 -8.00
CA LEU A 137 19.75 -4.01 -6.64
C LEU A 137 19.36 -5.46 -6.38
N LEU A 138 18.97 -6.24 -7.41
CA LEU A 138 18.77 -7.69 -7.26
C LEU A 138 20.07 -8.42 -6.98
N ASP A 139 21.16 -7.99 -7.60
CA ASP A 139 22.48 -8.58 -7.50
C ASP A 139 23.26 -8.08 -6.25
N THR A 140 22.74 -7.07 -5.56
CA THR A 140 23.37 -6.48 -4.39
C THR A 140 23.20 -7.39 -3.17
N ASP A 141 24.31 -7.67 -2.50
CA ASP A 141 24.36 -8.48 -1.29
C ASP A 141 23.97 -7.68 -0.04
N VAL A 142 23.23 -8.31 0.85
CA VAL A 142 22.80 -7.75 2.15
C VAL A 142 23.48 -8.45 3.33
N ARG A 143 24.48 -9.31 3.06
CA ARG A 143 25.22 -10.01 4.11
C ARG A 143 25.89 -9.05 5.08
N GLY A 144 25.79 -9.34 6.36
CA GLY A 144 26.36 -8.52 7.42
C GLY A 144 25.53 -7.29 7.79
N LEU A 145 24.37 -7.07 7.17
CA LEU A 145 23.42 -6.03 7.56
C LEU A 145 22.33 -6.62 8.46
N SER A 146 21.84 -5.80 9.39
CA SER A 146 20.75 -6.13 10.30
C SER A 146 19.52 -5.23 10.04
N THR A 147 18.40 -5.52 10.71
CA THR A 147 17.19 -4.67 10.61
C THR A 147 17.44 -3.25 11.10
N THR A 148 18.37 -3.07 12.05
CA THR A 148 18.73 -1.75 12.59
C THR A 148 19.47 -0.88 11.59
N ASP A 149 20.05 -1.46 10.52
CA ASP A 149 20.69 -0.73 9.43
C ASP A 149 19.69 -0.20 8.41
N LEU A 150 18.44 -0.66 8.48
CA LEU A 150 17.39 -0.26 7.55
C LEU A 150 16.79 1.09 7.94
N HIS A 151 17.40 2.15 7.47
CA HIS A 151 16.88 3.50 7.60
C HIS A 151 16.29 3.95 6.27
N ALA A 152 15.12 4.55 6.29
CA ALA A 152 14.55 5.19 5.11
C ALA A 152 14.17 6.64 5.44
N PRO A 153 14.20 7.54 4.46
CA PRO A 153 13.84 8.94 4.69
C PRO A 153 12.33 9.15 4.91
N TYR A 154 11.54 8.07 4.87
CA TYR A 154 10.10 8.10 5.01
C TYR A 154 9.61 6.91 5.83
N GLU A 155 8.63 7.14 6.71
CA GLU A 155 8.01 6.12 7.56
C GLU A 155 7.12 5.14 6.78
N ALA A 156 6.55 5.58 5.68
CA ALA A 156 5.80 4.72 4.79
C ALA A 156 5.89 5.23 3.34
N PHE A 157 6.07 4.31 2.39
CA PHE A 157 6.17 4.63 0.98
C PHE A 157 5.83 3.41 0.11
N ARG A 158 5.68 3.65 -1.18
CA ARG A 158 5.41 2.65 -2.19
C ARG A 158 6.54 2.61 -3.22
N ILE A 159 6.89 1.42 -3.66
CA ILE A 159 7.86 1.18 -4.73
C ILE A 159 7.13 0.51 -5.90
N TRP A 160 7.19 1.07 -7.09
CA TRP A 160 6.78 0.41 -8.31
C TRP A 160 7.91 -0.46 -8.85
N VAL A 161 7.58 -1.72 -9.07
CA VAL A 161 8.52 -2.75 -9.51
C VAL A 161 8.59 -2.73 -11.03
N PRO A 162 9.79 -2.61 -11.63
CA PRO A 162 9.94 -2.77 -13.08
C PRO A 162 9.55 -4.19 -13.50
N PRO A 163 8.62 -4.36 -14.46
CA PRO A 163 8.18 -5.69 -14.91
C PRO A 163 9.32 -6.51 -15.53
N GLU A 164 10.37 -5.85 -16.04
CA GLU A 164 11.56 -6.47 -16.63
C GLU A 164 12.42 -7.25 -15.62
N LEU A 165 12.16 -7.09 -14.32
CA LEU A 165 12.85 -7.85 -13.26
C LEU A 165 12.30 -9.26 -13.10
N GLY A 166 11.10 -9.56 -13.64
CA GLY A 166 10.48 -10.87 -13.54
C GLY A 166 10.05 -11.26 -12.12
N LEU A 167 10.06 -10.33 -11.15
CA LEU A 167 9.62 -10.59 -9.79
C LEU A 167 8.14 -10.95 -9.75
N ARG A 168 7.76 -11.88 -8.87
CA ARG A 168 6.41 -12.45 -8.84
C ARG A 168 5.96 -12.78 -7.41
N VAL A 169 4.65 -12.92 -7.21
CA VAL A 169 4.04 -13.35 -5.96
C VAL A 169 3.03 -14.46 -6.23
N TRP A 170 2.88 -15.38 -5.28
CA TRP A 170 1.95 -16.49 -5.36
C TRP A 170 0.62 -16.16 -4.70
N VAL A 171 -0.47 -16.60 -5.35
CA VAL A 171 -1.82 -16.55 -4.78
C VAL A 171 -2.46 -17.94 -4.85
N ALA A 172 -3.03 -18.36 -3.73
CA ALA A 172 -3.78 -19.61 -3.67
C ALA A 172 -4.92 -19.61 -4.70
N GLY A 173 -5.01 -20.70 -5.45
CA GLY A 173 -6.03 -20.89 -6.48
C GLY A 173 -5.77 -20.24 -7.85
N THR A 174 -4.85 -19.26 -7.95
CA THR A 174 -4.57 -18.56 -9.21
C THR A 174 -3.10 -18.62 -9.66
N GLY A 175 -2.19 -19.04 -8.77
CA GLY A 175 -0.79 -19.25 -9.08
C GLY A 175 0.09 -18.01 -9.01
N TRP A 176 1.17 -17.99 -9.79
CA TRP A 176 2.14 -16.90 -9.84
C TRP A 176 1.64 -15.70 -10.63
N HIS A 177 1.79 -14.51 -10.03
CA HIS A 177 1.45 -13.21 -10.63
C HIS A 177 2.68 -12.29 -10.67
N PRO A 178 2.83 -11.44 -11.70
CA PRO A 178 3.87 -10.43 -11.71
C PRO A 178 3.75 -9.50 -10.50
N LEU A 179 4.85 -9.28 -9.79
CA LEU A 179 4.92 -8.28 -8.73
C LEU A 179 4.89 -6.88 -9.35
N ALA A 180 3.92 -6.06 -8.94
CA ALA A 180 3.72 -4.72 -9.50
C ALA A 180 4.22 -3.62 -8.56
N GLU A 181 4.00 -3.79 -7.26
CA GLU A 181 4.34 -2.78 -6.27
C GLU A 181 4.62 -3.39 -4.90
N VAL A 182 5.43 -2.67 -4.13
CA VAL A 182 5.73 -2.99 -2.73
C VAL A 182 5.40 -1.77 -1.88
N TYR A 183 4.64 -1.99 -0.81
CA TYR A 183 4.47 -1.00 0.25
C TYR A 183 5.42 -1.34 1.38
N ALA A 184 6.22 -0.37 1.80
CA ALA A 184 7.08 -0.46 2.96
C ALA A 184 6.56 0.51 4.02
N VAL A 185 6.37 0.02 5.24
CA VAL A 185 5.87 0.80 6.38
C VAL A 185 6.76 0.52 7.59
N ARG A 186 7.28 1.57 8.22
CA ARG A 186 7.94 1.48 9.50
C ARG A 186 6.89 1.24 10.59
N ASP A 187 6.87 0.04 11.16
CA ASP A 187 5.98 -0.30 12.28
C ASP A 187 6.63 0.16 13.58
N GLY A 188 6.07 1.19 14.20
CA GLY A 188 6.56 1.78 15.46
C GLY A 188 5.87 1.24 16.69
N GLY A 189 5.33 0.01 16.67
CA GLY A 189 4.62 -0.58 17.81
C GLY A 189 5.44 -0.58 19.09
N SER A 190 4.76 -0.39 20.24
CA SER A 190 5.42 -0.32 21.55
C SER A 190 6.14 -1.60 21.97
N THR A 191 5.78 -2.73 21.41
CA THR A 191 6.34 -4.06 21.69
C THR A 191 7.26 -4.58 20.61
N ARG A 192 7.11 -4.06 19.38
CA ARG A 192 7.96 -4.43 18.23
C ARG A 192 8.06 -3.23 17.30
N SER A 193 9.26 -2.82 16.98
CA SER A 193 9.54 -1.87 15.92
C SER A 193 10.24 -2.57 14.76
N GLY A 194 10.05 -2.09 13.54
CA GLY A 194 10.65 -2.71 12.38
C GLY A 194 9.98 -2.32 11.07
N TRP A 195 10.28 -3.04 10.01
CA TRP A 195 9.69 -2.81 8.71
C TRP A 195 8.65 -3.86 8.37
N ARG A 196 7.49 -3.40 7.88
CA ARG A 196 6.46 -4.26 7.28
C ARG A 196 6.40 -4.00 5.79
N PHE A 197 6.36 -5.10 5.04
CA PHE A 197 6.26 -5.08 3.59
C PHE A 197 4.96 -5.73 3.15
N LEU A 198 4.30 -5.11 2.19
CA LEU A 198 3.20 -5.71 1.45
C LEU A 198 3.61 -5.76 -0.02
N PHE A 199 3.70 -6.97 -0.55
CA PHE A 199 3.98 -7.24 -1.95
C PHE A 199 2.67 -7.46 -2.69
N HIS A 200 2.40 -6.63 -3.69
CA HIS A 200 1.15 -6.67 -4.45
C HIS A 200 1.42 -7.01 -5.91
N GLY A 201 0.81 -8.11 -6.38
CA GLY A 201 0.86 -8.56 -7.75
C GLY A 201 -0.34 -8.09 -8.57
N LEU A 202 -0.18 -8.03 -9.88
CA LEU A 202 -1.28 -7.75 -10.81
C LEU A 202 -2.01 -9.04 -11.16
N SER A 203 -3.27 -9.15 -10.76
CA SER A 203 -4.16 -10.18 -11.29
C SER A 203 -4.52 -9.90 -12.75
N LYS A 204 -4.59 -10.96 -13.58
CA LYS A 204 -5.01 -10.86 -14.98
C LYS A 204 -6.43 -10.30 -15.14
N ASN A 205 -7.28 -10.47 -14.14
CA ASN A 205 -8.68 -10.11 -14.19
C ASN A 205 -8.99 -8.71 -13.66
N ASN A 206 -7.99 -7.96 -13.14
CA ASN A 206 -8.16 -6.63 -12.54
C ASN A 206 -9.29 -6.52 -11.48
N LEU A 207 -9.78 -7.65 -10.97
CA LEU A 207 -10.77 -7.66 -9.91
C LEU A 207 -10.08 -7.37 -8.58
N ALA A 208 -10.62 -6.42 -7.85
CA ALA A 208 -10.07 -5.87 -6.61
C ALA A 208 -9.75 -6.93 -5.53
N PHE A 209 -10.36 -8.11 -5.63
CA PHE A 209 -10.27 -9.19 -4.65
C PHE A 209 -9.36 -10.35 -5.06
N ASP A 210 -8.94 -10.40 -6.32
CA ASP A 210 -8.04 -11.43 -6.84
C ASP A 210 -6.57 -10.97 -6.84
N ASN A 211 -6.24 -9.95 -6.05
CA ASN A 211 -4.88 -9.43 -6.02
C ASN A 211 -3.95 -10.36 -5.22
N ALA A 212 -2.83 -10.67 -5.84
CA ALA A 212 -1.76 -11.41 -5.22
C ALA A 212 -1.09 -10.55 -4.14
N ILE A 213 -1.18 -10.97 -2.88
CA ILE A 213 -0.62 -10.22 -1.77
C ILE A 213 0.15 -11.13 -0.84
N THR A 214 1.38 -10.73 -0.56
CA THR A 214 2.26 -11.39 0.40
C THR A 214 2.77 -10.37 1.41
N PHE A 215 2.90 -10.76 2.67
CA PHE A 215 3.37 -9.90 3.76
C PHE A 215 4.65 -10.42 4.35
N HIS A 216 5.54 -9.48 4.68
CA HIS A 216 6.76 -9.77 5.43
C HIS A 216 6.93 -8.73 6.53
N GLY A 217 7.42 -9.17 7.69
CA GLY A 217 7.80 -8.29 8.80
C GLY A 217 9.25 -8.53 9.18
N LEU A 218 10.03 -7.46 9.25
CA LEU A 218 11.39 -7.46 9.75
C LEU A 218 11.43 -6.59 11.01
N TYR A 219 11.73 -7.19 12.14
CA TYR A 219 11.66 -6.51 13.44
C TYR A 219 13.05 -6.26 14.01
N ASP A 220 13.27 -5.06 14.54
CA ASP A 220 14.56 -4.61 15.07
C ASP A 220 15.03 -5.41 16.29
N GLU A 221 14.07 -5.97 17.05
CA GLU A 221 14.38 -6.71 18.29
C GLU A 221 15.09 -8.04 18.04
N GLU A 222 15.06 -8.53 16.82
CA GLU A 222 15.59 -9.84 16.51
C GLU A 222 17.12 -9.83 16.34
N ASP A 223 17.74 -8.65 16.18
CA ASP A 223 19.20 -8.44 15.93
C ASP A 223 19.82 -9.53 15.02
N LYS A 224 19.03 -9.98 14.06
CA LYS A 224 19.42 -11.02 13.12
C LYS A 224 19.91 -10.42 11.82
N PRO A 225 20.83 -11.09 11.13
CA PRO A 225 21.19 -10.72 9.77
C PRO A 225 19.96 -10.70 8.85
N LEU A 226 19.87 -9.70 7.98
CA LEU A 226 18.73 -9.56 7.03
C LEU A 226 18.56 -10.79 6.14
N GLU A 227 19.65 -11.46 5.80
CA GLU A 227 19.63 -12.69 5.00
C GLU A 227 18.95 -13.85 5.74
N GLU A 228 19.22 -14.00 7.04
CA GLU A 228 18.58 -15.02 7.87
C GLU A 228 17.09 -14.79 8.00
N LEU A 229 16.67 -13.52 8.23
CA LEU A 229 15.27 -13.12 8.30
C LEU A 229 14.55 -13.35 6.96
N ALA A 230 15.19 -13.07 5.84
CA ALA A 230 14.65 -13.34 4.53
C ALA A 230 14.42 -14.85 4.30
N ALA A 231 15.39 -15.69 4.70
CA ALA A 231 15.27 -17.15 4.63
C ALA A 231 14.16 -17.68 5.57
N GLU A 232 14.00 -17.09 6.74
CA GLU A 232 12.89 -17.42 7.66
C GLU A 232 11.54 -17.08 7.06
N GLN A 233 11.41 -15.91 6.41
CA GLN A 233 10.19 -15.53 5.70
C GLN A 233 9.84 -16.51 4.57
N GLN A 234 10.82 -16.99 3.80
CA GLN A 234 10.57 -18.03 2.78
C GLN A 234 10.03 -19.30 3.42
N ARG A 235 10.60 -19.73 4.56
CA ARG A 235 10.13 -20.93 5.28
C ARG A 235 8.70 -20.77 5.78
N LEU A 236 8.36 -19.60 6.34
CA LEU A 236 7.00 -19.28 6.77
C LEU A 236 6.03 -19.27 5.58
N MET A 237 6.40 -18.66 4.47
CA MET A 237 5.57 -18.64 3.26
C MET A 237 5.35 -20.05 2.72
N ALA A 238 6.39 -20.90 2.71
CA ALA A 238 6.31 -22.28 2.26
C ALA A 238 5.35 -23.14 3.11
N GLN A 239 5.18 -22.82 4.40
CA GLN A 239 4.24 -23.50 5.30
C GLN A 239 2.77 -23.13 5.00
N HIS A 240 2.53 -21.94 4.45
CA HIS A 240 1.18 -21.40 4.28
C HIS A 240 0.70 -21.34 2.82
N ALA A 241 1.62 -21.48 1.87
CA ALA A 241 1.30 -21.35 0.45
C ALA A 241 2.09 -22.36 -0.40
N GLU A 242 1.37 -23.28 -1.03
CA GLU A 242 1.93 -24.37 -1.85
C GLU A 242 2.95 -23.90 -2.89
N GLY A 243 2.71 -22.75 -3.53
CA GLY A 243 3.62 -22.20 -4.52
C GLY A 243 4.99 -21.86 -3.98
N TYR A 244 5.08 -21.40 -2.72
CA TYR A 244 6.36 -21.13 -2.09
C TYR A 244 7.04 -22.39 -1.53
N ALA A 245 6.26 -23.45 -1.21
CA ALA A 245 6.81 -24.74 -0.76
C ALA A 245 7.63 -25.42 -1.84
N ASN A 246 7.22 -25.26 -3.11
CA ASN A 246 7.85 -25.84 -4.28
C ASN A 246 8.60 -24.81 -5.15
N ASP A 247 9.04 -23.70 -4.56
CA ASP A 247 9.70 -22.62 -5.28
C ASP A 247 11.24 -22.73 -5.22
N PRO A 248 11.89 -23.26 -6.27
CA PRO A 248 13.33 -23.41 -6.31
C PRO A 248 14.08 -22.05 -6.38
N GLU A 249 13.39 -21.00 -6.82
CA GLU A 249 13.95 -19.66 -6.99
C GLU A 249 13.93 -18.84 -5.71
N GLN A 250 13.35 -19.39 -4.63
CA GLN A 250 13.20 -18.67 -3.36
C GLN A 250 12.64 -17.25 -3.54
N THR A 251 11.54 -17.17 -4.26
CA THR A 251 10.95 -15.90 -4.71
C THR A 251 10.65 -14.94 -3.56
N ALA A 252 10.23 -15.44 -2.39
CA ALA A 252 9.99 -14.59 -1.23
C ALA A 252 11.29 -13.92 -0.73
N VAL A 253 12.41 -14.66 -0.68
CA VAL A 253 13.74 -14.13 -0.34
C VAL A 253 14.15 -13.07 -1.36
N THR A 254 14.02 -13.41 -2.65
CA THR A 254 14.42 -12.51 -3.75
C THR A 254 13.64 -11.20 -3.72
N ASN A 255 12.32 -11.26 -3.57
CA ASN A 255 11.46 -10.08 -3.46
C ASN A 255 11.84 -9.22 -2.26
N LEU A 256 12.02 -9.85 -1.09
CA LEU A 256 12.34 -9.14 0.15
C LEU A 256 13.73 -8.50 0.07
N ARG A 257 14.74 -9.23 -0.42
CA ARG A 257 16.10 -8.71 -0.63
C ARG A 257 16.10 -7.50 -1.56
N TRP A 258 15.36 -7.58 -2.66
CA TRP A 258 15.21 -6.45 -3.58
C TRP A 258 14.58 -5.23 -2.90
N ALA A 259 13.51 -5.40 -2.14
CA ALA A 259 12.86 -4.30 -1.42
C ALA A 259 13.79 -3.68 -0.36
N ILE A 260 14.55 -4.50 0.37
CA ILE A 260 15.58 -4.07 1.33
C ILE A 260 16.64 -3.23 0.61
N ASN A 261 17.15 -3.69 -0.53
CA ASN A 261 18.17 -2.98 -1.30
C ASN A 261 17.66 -1.64 -1.84
N VAL A 262 16.38 -1.52 -2.18
CA VAL A 262 15.78 -0.22 -2.51
C VAL A 262 15.80 0.71 -1.29
N ILE A 263 15.48 0.22 -0.09
CA ILE A 263 15.56 1.02 1.14
C ILE A 263 16.99 1.51 1.38
N LEU A 264 17.95 0.61 1.33
CA LEU A 264 19.37 0.94 1.50
C LEU A 264 19.85 1.95 0.45
N TYR A 265 19.45 1.78 -0.81
CA TYR A 265 19.74 2.75 -1.86
C TYR A 265 19.19 4.14 -1.52
N LEU A 266 17.97 4.22 -0.98
CA LEU A 266 17.35 5.50 -0.58
C LEU A 266 18.10 6.21 0.55
N THR A 267 18.97 5.53 1.31
CA THR A 267 19.81 6.12 2.37
C THR A 267 21.14 6.66 1.85
N CYS A 268 21.56 6.25 0.65
CA CYS A 268 22.81 6.71 0.07
C CYS A 268 22.80 8.22 -0.20
N THR A 269 23.96 8.87 -0.01
CA THR A 269 24.10 10.34 -0.18
C THR A 269 23.95 10.80 -1.63
N ASN A 270 24.28 9.94 -2.58
CA ASN A 270 24.30 10.26 -4.03
C ASN A 270 23.13 9.62 -4.78
N VAL A 271 21.96 9.50 -4.16
CA VAL A 271 20.77 8.94 -4.81
C VAL A 271 20.27 9.85 -5.92
N GLU A 272 20.23 9.33 -7.13
CA GLU A 272 19.60 10.02 -8.25
C GLU A 272 18.08 9.97 -8.11
N ARG A 273 17.47 11.12 -7.87
CA ARG A 273 16.03 11.28 -7.71
C ARG A 273 15.51 12.31 -8.70
N GLU A 274 14.60 11.88 -9.55
CA GLU A 274 13.90 12.77 -10.47
C GLU A 274 12.40 12.76 -10.14
N HIS A 275 11.82 13.92 -9.85
CA HIS A 275 10.39 14.06 -9.65
C HIS A 275 9.67 14.13 -10.99
N ARG A 276 8.83 13.15 -11.29
CA ARG A 276 8.03 13.07 -12.51
C ARG A 276 6.55 13.10 -12.20
N TYR A 277 5.76 13.79 -13.00
CA TYR A 277 4.31 13.67 -12.96
C TYR A 277 3.87 12.39 -13.66
N LEU A 278 2.87 11.69 -13.13
CA LEU A 278 2.29 10.52 -13.78
C LEU A 278 1.68 10.88 -15.15
N ASP A 279 1.03 12.03 -15.24
CA ASP A 279 0.59 12.59 -16.52
C ASP A 279 1.61 13.62 -17.00
N PRO A 280 2.35 13.35 -18.10
CA PRO A 280 3.35 14.29 -18.63
C PRO A 280 2.75 15.65 -19.01
N ARG A 281 1.45 15.72 -19.32
CA ARG A 281 0.74 16.97 -19.62
C ARG A 281 0.61 17.84 -18.36
N ALA A 282 0.54 17.21 -17.17
CA ALA A 282 0.49 17.93 -15.91
C ALA A 282 1.78 18.73 -15.68
N ALA A 283 2.96 18.17 -15.93
CA ALA A 283 4.24 18.88 -15.81
C ALA A 283 4.27 20.15 -16.67
N LYS A 284 3.92 20.01 -17.96
CA LYS A 284 3.88 21.16 -18.90
C LYS A 284 2.85 22.22 -18.47
N LEU A 285 1.69 21.79 -17.97
CA LEU A 285 0.64 22.70 -17.56
C LEU A 285 0.95 23.39 -16.22
N VAL A 286 1.63 22.70 -15.28
CA VAL A 286 2.13 23.30 -14.03
C VAL A 286 3.13 24.41 -14.35
N ALA A 287 4.13 24.15 -15.18
CA ALA A 287 5.11 25.16 -15.59
C ALA A 287 4.43 26.39 -16.22
N LYS A 288 3.48 26.19 -17.16
CA LYS A 288 2.70 27.26 -17.77
C LYS A 288 1.83 28.02 -16.76
N THR A 289 1.22 27.31 -15.80
CA THR A 289 0.38 27.92 -14.75
C THR A 289 1.19 28.81 -13.83
N ASN A 290 2.42 28.41 -13.50
CA ASN A 290 3.32 29.20 -12.66
C ASN A 290 3.82 30.47 -13.36
N ALA A 291 4.00 30.42 -14.68
CA ALA A 291 4.40 31.57 -15.49
C ALA A 291 3.23 32.50 -15.85
N ALA A 292 1.99 32.08 -15.71
CA ALA A 292 0.82 32.86 -16.08
C ALA A 292 0.25 33.70 -14.93
N SER A 293 -0.44 34.79 -15.26
CA SER A 293 -1.12 35.67 -14.31
C SER A 293 -2.62 35.83 -14.63
N GLY A 294 -3.39 36.39 -13.69
CA GLY A 294 -4.78 36.77 -13.86
C GLY A 294 -5.72 35.65 -14.38
N LYS A 295 -6.61 36.00 -15.29
CA LYS A 295 -7.62 35.08 -15.88
C LYS A 295 -6.99 33.87 -16.56
N THR A 296 -5.80 34.01 -17.19
CA THR A 296 -5.11 32.93 -17.86
C THR A 296 -4.65 31.86 -16.85
N ARG A 297 -4.11 32.27 -15.70
CA ARG A 297 -3.76 31.36 -14.61
C ARG A 297 -4.97 30.59 -14.07
N GLY A 298 -6.13 31.26 -13.95
CA GLY A 298 -7.39 30.63 -13.54
C GLY A 298 -7.84 29.53 -14.50
N LYS A 299 -7.82 29.79 -15.81
CA LYS A 299 -8.16 28.79 -16.83
C LYS A 299 -7.19 27.60 -16.81
N MET A 300 -5.88 27.84 -16.65
CA MET A 300 -4.88 26.76 -16.55
C MET A 300 -5.05 25.94 -15.29
N LYS A 301 -5.32 26.55 -14.13
CA LYS A 301 -5.65 25.84 -12.88
C LYS A 301 -6.88 24.92 -13.02
N ALA A 302 -7.92 25.39 -13.72
CA ALA A 302 -9.10 24.56 -13.98
C ALA A 302 -8.74 23.34 -14.86
N LYS A 303 -7.97 23.52 -15.94
CA LYS A 303 -7.46 22.40 -16.75
C LYS A 303 -6.58 21.44 -15.95
N LEU A 304 -5.72 21.96 -15.07
CA LEU A 304 -4.82 21.17 -14.23
C LEU A 304 -5.57 20.28 -13.24
N ARG A 305 -6.78 20.69 -12.79
CA ARG A 305 -7.63 19.87 -11.91
C ARG A 305 -8.15 18.60 -12.59
N LEU A 306 -8.21 18.59 -13.93
CA LEU A 306 -8.67 17.44 -14.72
C LEU A 306 -7.56 16.44 -15.03
N LEU A 307 -6.30 16.80 -14.76
CA LEU A 307 -5.15 15.93 -15.00
C LEU A 307 -4.71 15.23 -13.74
N ASP A 308 -4.08 14.07 -13.92
CA ASP A 308 -3.41 13.37 -12.82
C ASP A 308 -2.14 14.14 -12.41
N ARG A 309 -2.19 14.76 -11.21
CA ARG A 309 -1.09 15.56 -10.65
C ARG A 309 -0.20 14.79 -9.69
N ARG A 310 -0.45 13.49 -9.54
CA ARG A 310 0.41 12.66 -8.70
C ARG A 310 1.82 12.66 -9.23
N GLN A 311 2.76 12.71 -8.34
CA GLN A 311 4.18 12.66 -8.64
C GLN A 311 4.75 11.32 -8.21
N VAL A 312 5.70 10.83 -8.97
CA VAL A 312 6.56 9.72 -8.61
C VAL A 312 8.00 10.20 -8.52
N ILE A 313 8.77 9.57 -7.65
CA ILE A 313 10.21 9.80 -7.55
C ILE A 313 10.87 8.69 -8.35
N TYR A 314 11.45 9.06 -9.50
CA TYR A 314 12.18 8.14 -10.35
C TYR A 314 13.61 7.97 -9.85
N LEU A 315 14.05 6.71 -9.69
CA LEU A 315 15.36 6.34 -9.18
C LEU A 315 16.22 5.75 -10.29
N GLY A 316 17.49 6.17 -10.35
CA GLY A 316 18.51 5.58 -11.24
C GLY A 316 18.34 5.93 -12.73
N GLY A 317 17.90 7.15 -13.05
CA GLY A 317 17.71 7.61 -14.44
C GLY A 317 18.98 7.56 -15.29
N SER A 318 20.16 7.81 -14.71
CA SER A 318 21.45 7.80 -15.43
C SER A 318 21.99 6.41 -15.72
N VAL A 319 21.59 5.39 -14.96
CA VAL A 319 22.03 4.01 -15.16
C VAL A 319 21.55 3.48 -16.53
N ALA A 320 20.37 3.91 -16.97
CA ALA A 320 19.85 3.54 -18.29
C ALA A 320 20.66 4.16 -19.46
N SER A 321 21.26 5.34 -19.25
CA SER A 321 22.01 6.06 -20.31
C SER A 321 23.45 5.58 -20.51
N ARG A 322 24.00 4.81 -19.55
CA ARG A 322 25.39 4.31 -19.63
C ARG A 322 25.52 2.99 -20.39
N ARG A 323 24.41 2.32 -20.75
CA ARG A 323 24.39 1.03 -21.46
C ARG A 323 23.76 1.11 -22.85
N SER A 324 23.39 2.28 -23.35
CA SER A 324 23.00 2.53 -24.73
C SER A 324 24.19 3.20 -25.49
#